data_365d669439f2f2311e4f5417cbe386f7
#
_entry.id   365d669439f2f2311e4f5417cbe386f7
#
_cell.length_a   1.000
_cell.length_b   1.000
_cell.length_c   1.000
_cell.angle_alpha   90.00
_cell.angle_beta   90.00
_cell.angle_gamma   90.00
#
_symmetry.space_group_name_H-M   'P 1'
#
loop_
_entity.id
_entity.type
_entity.pdbx_description
1 polymer ?
#
loop_
_entity_poly.entity_id
_entity_poly.type
_entity_poly.pdbx_seq_one_letter_code
_entity_poly.pdbx_strand_id
1 'polypeptide(L)'
;MRKTLLAGFATLATIGLTYACTSPPAAKPSAEWRLSGHAMATAADKRAVDAAIAAMNAGGSAVDAAIAAHAVLGLVEPQSSGLGGGGYMVVYDRKSDTTTVFDGRETAPMTATADYFTVNGKNLGFVEAILSGKSVGTPGAIALYKAAHEKFGKLPWGADFDAAIKLADEGFIVSPRLANSLSARFQSGPLGKNPATAAYFFPNGRALVVGDK
;
A
#
# COMPACT_ATOMS: atom_id res chain seq x y z
N MET A 1 -46.18 -74.35 -4.21
CA MET A 1 -46.46 -72.98 -4.70
C MET A 1 -45.39 -72.02 -4.18
N ARG A 2 -44.43 -71.77 -5.00
CA ARG A 2 -43.27 -70.81 -4.65
C ARG A 2 -43.51 -69.51 -5.45
N LYS A 3 -43.71 -68.41 -4.74
CA LYS A 3 -43.78 -67.08 -5.34
C LYS A 3 -42.37 -66.48 -5.36
N THR A 4 -41.84 -66.24 -6.52
CA THR A 4 -40.61 -65.56 -6.77
C THR A 4 -40.85 -64.04 -6.78
N LEU A 5 -40.22 -63.29 -5.88
CA LEU A 5 -40.15 -61.82 -5.93
C LEU A 5 -38.97 -61.40 -6.80
N LEU A 6 -39.25 -60.67 -7.86
CA LEU A 6 -38.25 -59.92 -8.61
C LEU A 6 -37.97 -58.59 -7.89
N ALA A 7 -36.72 -58.41 -7.45
CA ALA A 7 -36.27 -57.12 -6.98
C ALA A 7 -35.65 -56.36 -8.17
N GLY A 8 -36.30 -55.26 -8.57
CA GLY A 8 -35.79 -54.33 -9.56
C GLY A 8 -34.76 -53.38 -8.93
N PHE A 9 -33.53 -53.42 -9.41
CA PHE A 9 -32.50 -52.42 -9.09
C PHE A 9 -32.71 -51.16 -9.96
N ALA A 10 -33.10 -50.07 -9.34
CA ALA A 10 -33.12 -48.77 -9.97
C ALA A 10 -31.73 -48.13 -9.79
N THR A 11 -30.96 -48.03 -10.89
CA THR A 11 -29.68 -47.33 -10.95
C THR A 11 -29.95 -45.81 -11.07
N LEU A 12 -29.77 -45.05 -9.98
CA LEU A 12 -29.76 -43.59 -10.05
C LEU A 12 -28.41 -43.17 -10.67
N ALA A 13 -28.45 -42.67 -11.90
CA ALA A 13 -27.33 -41.98 -12.51
C ALA A 13 -27.25 -40.54 -11.96
N THR A 14 -26.34 -40.26 -11.05
CA THR A 14 -26.02 -38.90 -10.60
C THR A 14 -25.20 -38.21 -11.68
N ILE A 15 -25.86 -37.31 -12.42
CA ILE A 15 -25.15 -36.38 -13.36
C ILE A 15 -24.51 -35.30 -12.48
N GLY A 16 -23.20 -35.46 -12.21
CA GLY A 16 -22.39 -34.43 -11.59
C GLY A 16 -22.16 -33.29 -12.58
N LEU A 17 -22.87 -32.16 -12.40
CA LEU A 17 -22.51 -30.90 -13.07
C LEU A 17 -21.22 -30.37 -12.44
N THR A 18 -20.09 -30.65 -13.08
CA THR A 18 -18.83 -29.94 -12.79
C THR A 18 -18.91 -28.55 -13.43
N TYR A 19 -19.25 -27.53 -12.63
CA TYR A 19 -19.01 -26.16 -13.01
C TYR A 19 -17.49 -25.93 -13.06
N ALA A 20 -16.91 -26.07 -14.24
CA ALA A 20 -15.58 -25.55 -14.50
C ALA A 20 -15.68 -24.02 -14.47
N CYS A 21 -15.17 -23.37 -13.43
CA CYS A 21 -14.89 -21.95 -13.45
C CYS A 21 -13.80 -21.68 -14.50
N THR A 22 -14.19 -21.58 -15.76
CA THR A 22 -13.35 -21.03 -16.79
C THR A 22 -13.40 -19.52 -16.63
N SER A 23 -12.35 -18.94 -16.04
CA SER A 23 -12.13 -17.49 -16.13
C SER A 23 -12.18 -17.10 -17.61
N PRO A 24 -12.93 -16.09 -18.00
CA PRO A 24 -12.91 -15.64 -19.39
C PRO A 24 -11.46 -15.32 -19.76
N PRO A 25 -11.02 -15.66 -20.97
CA PRO A 25 -9.67 -15.30 -21.42
C PRO A 25 -9.52 -13.78 -21.27
N ALA A 26 -8.41 -13.37 -20.64
CA ALA A 26 -8.09 -11.96 -20.50
C ALA A 26 -8.21 -11.31 -21.88
N ALA A 27 -9.10 -10.32 -21.99
CA ALA A 27 -9.28 -9.60 -23.24
C ALA A 27 -7.91 -9.06 -23.66
N LYS A 28 -7.43 -9.45 -24.84
CA LYS A 28 -6.23 -8.84 -25.40
C LYS A 28 -6.49 -7.35 -25.46
N PRO A 29 -5.56 -6.51 -24.97
CA PRO A 29 -5.71 -5.08 -25.08
C PRO A 29 -6.01 -4.74 -26.54
N SER A 30 -7.10 -4.05 -26.82
CA SER A 30 -7.40 -3.62 -28.18
C SER A 30 -6.23 -2.76 -28.65
N ALA A 31 -5.86 -2.85 -29.92
CA ALA A 31 -4.75 -2.12 -30.52
C ALA A 31 -4.90 -0.58 -30.48
N GLU A 32 -5.97 -0.09 -29.85
CA GLU A 32 -6.31 1.33 -29.67
C GLU A 32 -5.72 1.97 -28.42
N TRP A 33 -5.02 1.24 -27.53
CA TRP A 33 -4.19 1.85 -26.50
C TRP A 33 -3.00 2.56 -27.13
N ARG A 34 -3.29 3.54 -27.97
CA ARG A 34 -2.30 4.54 -28.31
C ARG A 34 -2.09 5.36 -27.07
N LEU A 35 -0.87 5.29 -26.52
CA LEU A 35 -0.42 6.28 -25.55
C LEU A 35 -0.74 7.64 -26.16
N SER A 36 -1.77 8.34 -25.67
CA SER A 36 -1.89 9.76 -25.89
C SER A 36 -0.55 10.29 -25.42
N GLY A 37 0.22 11.02 -26.18
CA GLY A 37 1.61 11.41 -25.83
C GLY A 37 1.78 12.15 -24.50
N HIS A 38 0.91 11.89 -23.54
CA HIS A 38 0.84 12.47 -22.20
C HIS A 38 1.11 11.41 -21.14
N ALA A 39 1.97 11.76 -20.21
CA ALA A 39 2.19 10.97 -19.01
C ALA A 39 0.92 10.96 -18.12
N MET A 40 0.66 9.83 -17.45
CA MET A 40 -0.46 9.69 -16.53
C MET A 40 0.04 9.17 -15.17
N ALA A 41 -0.61 9.67 -14.12
CA ALA A 41 -0.42 9.16 -12.77
C ALA A 41 -1.76 9.06 -12.04
N THR A 42 -1.85 8.13 -11.09
CA THR A 42 -2.97 8.01 -10.17
C THR A 42 -2.47 7.71 -8.77
N ALA A 43 -3.08 8.30 -7.77
CA ALA A 43 -2.75 8.10 -6.36
C ALA A 43 -3.98 8.41 -5.48
N ALA A 44 -3.88 8.07 -4.19
CA ALA A 44 -4.96 8.30 -3.23
C ALA A 44 -5.22 9.79 -2.92
N ASP A 45 -4.24 10.66 -3.16
CA ASP A 45 -4.34 12.10 -2.94
C ASP A 45 -3.85 12.86 -4.18
N LYS A 46 -4.58 13.92 -4.54
CA LYS A 46 -4.26 14.74 -5.72
C LYS A 46 -2.85 15.34 -5.67
N ARG A 47 -2.36 15.70 -4.50
CA ARG A 47 -1.01 16.28 -4.33
C ARG A 47 0.07 15.29 -4.73
N ALA A 48 -0.13 14.00 -4.46
CA ALA A 48 0.77 12.95 -4.92
C ALA A 48 0.72 12.78 -6.44
N VAL A 49 -0.47 12.89 -7.04
CA VAL A 49 -0.60 12.89 -8.51
C VAL A 49 0.12 14.09 -9.12
N ASP A 50 -0.07 15.28 -8.55
CA ASP A 50 0.58 16.51 -9.02
C ASP A 50 2.12 16.39 -8.94
N ALA A 51 2.66 15.81 -7.85
CA ALA A 51 4.10 15.55 -7.69
C ALA A 51 4.62 14.57 -8.76
N ALA A 52 3.89 13.48 -9.02
CA ALA A 52 4.25 12.51 -10.05
C ALA A 52 4.27 13.13 -11.45
N ILE A 53 3.24 13.92 -11.79
CA ILE A 53 3.16 14.62 -13.08
C ILE A 53 4.28 15.66 -13.20
N ALA A 54 4.58 16.41 -12.13
CA ALA A 54 5.68 17.37 -12.10
C ALA A 54 7.03 16.70 -12.35
N ALA A 55 7.31 15.56 -11.71
CA ALA A 55 8.53 14.79 -11.94
C ALA A 55 8.65 14.34 -13.41
N MET A 56 7.59 13.81 -13.99
CA MET A 56 7.58 13.41 -15.41
C MET A 56 7.75 14.61 -16.36
N ASN A 57 7.11 15.74 -16.09
CA ASN A 57 7.26 16.96 -16.88
C ASN A 57 8.68 17.57 -16.80
N ALA A 58 9.38 17.33 -15.68
CA ALA A 58 10.80 17.69 -15.53
C ALA A 58 11.75 16.74 -16.27
N GLY A 59 11.24 15.77 -17.03
CA GLY A 59 12.03 14.79 -17.76
C GLY A 59 12.32 13.50 -16.98
N GLY A 60 11.74 13.33 -15.81
CA GLY A 60 11.82 12.14 -14.98
C GLY A 60 11.17 10.92 -15.63
N SER A 61 11.52 9.77 -15.12
CA SER A 61 10.93 8.48 -15.47
C SER A 61 9.64 8.22 -14.66
N ALA A 62 8.96 7.13 -14.97
CA ALA A 62 7.85 6.66 -14.14
C ALA A 62 8.31 6.26 -12.72
N VAL A 63 9.58 5.90 -12.55
CA VAL A 63 10.15 5.58 -11.23
C VAL A 63 10.33 6.85 -10.40
N ASP A 64 10.90 7.92 -10.98
CA ASP A 64 11.00 9.22 -10.31
C ASP A 64 9.60 9.70 -9.89
N ALA A 65 8.63 9.61 -10.80
CA ALA A 65 7.24 9.95 -10.52
C ALA A 65 6.62 9.14 -9.38
N ALA A 66 6.88 7.83 -9.34
CA ALA A 66 6.38 6.96 -8.27
C ALA A 66 7.01 7.30 -6.91
N ILE A 67 8.31 7.61 -6.88
CA ILE A 67 9.01 8.02 -5.66
C ILE A 67 8.46 9.35 -5.16
N ALA A 68 8.31 10.35 -6.04
CA ALA A 68 7.75 11.65 -5.69
C ALA A 68 6.32 11.55 -5.16
N ALA A 69 5.48 10.75 -5.81
CA ALA A 69 4.11 10.50 -5.34
C ALA A 69 4.09 9.84 -3.95
N HIS A 70 4.92 8.81 -3.74
CA HIS A 70 4.94 8.11 -2.46
C HIS A 70 5.53 8.96 -1.32
N ALA A 71 6.52 9.78 -1.59
CA ALA A 71 7.05 10.73 -0.62
C ALA A 71 5.95 11.69 -0.14
N VAL A 72 5.14 12.22 -1.06
CA VAL A 72 3.97 13.06 -0.72
C VAL A 72 2.91 12.27 0.02
N LEU A 73 2.59 11.04 -0.40
CA LEU A 73 1.61 10.20 0.30
C LEU A 73 2.01 9.90 1.74
N GLY A 74 3.30 9.68 2.02
CA GLY A 74 3.80 9.48 3.37
C GLY A 74 3.50 10.64 4.31
N LEU A 75 3.30 11.83 3.75
CA LEU A 75 2.97 13.04 4.50
C LEU A 75 1.46 13.26 4.61
N VAL A 76 0.73 13.16 3.48
CA VAL A 76 -0.69 13.53 3.40
C VAL A 76 -1.65 12.37 3.66
N GLU A 77 -1.16 11.14 3.63
CA GLU A 77 -1.89 9.88 3.87
C GLU A 77 -1.11 8.97 4.85
N PRO A 78 -0.67 9.49 6.01
CA PRO A 78 0.24 8.76 6.92
C PRO A 78 -0.37 7.49 7.50
N GLN A 79 -1.70 7.36 7.48
CA GLN A 79 -2.41 6.16 7.92
C GLN A 79 -2.24 4.97 6.96
N SER A 80 -1.77 5.21 5.73
CA SER A 80 -1.70 4.21 4.67
C SER A 80 -0.33 4.14 4.00
N SER A 81 0.54 5.12 4.20
CA SER A 81 1.81 5.26 3.49
C SER A 81 2.87 5.89 4.37
N GLY A 82 4.14 5.58 4.14
CA GLY A 82 5.23 6.20 4.90
C GLY A 82 6.61 5.69 4.49
N LEU A 83 7.61 6.55 4.65
CA LEU A 83 9.01 6.23 4.35
C LEU A 83 9.60 5.19 5.31
N GLY A 84 9.02 5.07 6.51
CA GLY A 84 9.38 4.04 7.50
C GLY A 84 8.71 2.69 7.28
N GLY A 85 7.96 2.53 6.21
CA GLY A 85 7.32 1.28 5.82
C GLY A 85 8.07 0.54 4.74
N GLY A 86 7.33 -0.21 3.93
CA GLY A 86 7.85 -0.95 2.79
C GLY A 86 6.77 -1.24 1.76
N GLY A 87 7.14 -1.95 0.72
CA GLY A 87 6.21 -2.30 -0.34
C GLY A 87 6.91 -2.99 -1.50
N TYR A 88 6.21 -3.05 -2.60
CA TYR A 88 6.72 -3.58 -3.86
C TYR A 88 6.61 -2.52 -4.95
N MET A 89 7.58 -2.50 -5.85
CA MET A 89 7.51 -1.70 -7.07
C MET A 89 7.68 -2.61 -8.27
N VAL A 90 6.70 -2.57 -9.17
CA VAL A 90 6.74 -3.31 -10.44
C VAL A 90 6.92 -2.31 -11.55
N VAL A 91 8.02 -2.44 -12.29
CA VAL A 91 8.39 -1.56 -13.39
C VAL A 91 8.41 -2.36 -14.69
N TYR A 92 7.56 -1.97 -15.63
CA TYR A 92 7.60 -2.47 -17.00
C TYR A 92 8.36 -1.49 -17.89
N ASP A 93 9.46 -1.92 -18.47
CA ASP A 93 10.20 -1.15 -19.45
C ASP A 93 9.84 -1.63 -20.87
N ARG A 94 9.09 -0.79 -21.56
CA ARG A 94 8.65 -1.09 -22.93
C ARG A 94 9.79 -1.23 -23.92
N LYS A 95 10.92 -0.53 -23.70
CA LYS A 95 12.05 -0.55 -24.65
C LYS A 95 12.74 -1.90 -24.67
N SER A 96 12.89 -2.51 -23.51
CA SER A 96 13.51 -3.83 -23.35
C SER A 96 12.49 -4.98 -23.29
N ASP A 97 11.18 -4.66 -23.26
CA ASP A 97 10.08 -5.60 -23.04
C ASP A 97 10.27 -6.44 -21.77
N THR A 98 10.74 -5.80 -20.70
CA THR A 98 11.04 -6.48 -19.43
C THR A 98 10.25 -5.90 -18.27
N THR A 99 9.87 -6.78 -17.35
CA THR A 99 9.31 -6.40 -16.07
C THR A 99 10.34 -6.65 -14.97
N THR A 100 10.60 -5.63 -14.16
CA THR A 100 11.45 -5.71 -12.96
C THR A 100 10.59 -5.52 -11.72
N VAL A 101 10.78 -6.37 -10.72
CA VAL A 101 10.14 -6.25 -9.42
C VAL A 101 11.20 -5.89 -8.38
N PHE A 102 10.94 -4.86 -7.60
CA PHE A 102 11.72 -4.49 -6.44
C PHE A 102 10.91 -4.85 -5.19
N ASP A 103 11.50 -5.67 -4.33
CA ASP A 103 10.93 -6.06 -3.05
C ASP A 103 11.60 -5.25 -1.94
N GLY A 104 10.86 -4.32 -1.40
CA GLY A 104 11.23 -3.52 -0.23
C GLY A 104 10.22 -3.72 0.90
N ARG A 105 9.57 -4.89 0.95
CA ARG A 105 8.67 -5.22 2.06
C ARG A 105 9.45 -5.27 3.37
N GLU A 106 8.83 -4.90 4.46
CA GLU A 106 9.42 -4.94 5.79
C GLU A 106 9.77 -6.38 6.17
N THR A 107 10.93 -6.57 6.74
CA THR A 107 11.37 -7.86 7.27
C THR A 107 11.34 -7.84 8.81
N ALA A 108 11.22 -9.02 9.40
CA ALA A 108 11.39 -9.15 10.83
C ALA A 108 12.81 -8.75 11.25
N PRO A 109 13.00 -8.11 12.41
CA PRO A 109 14.33 -7.88 12.97
C PRO A 109 15.10 -9.20 13.11
N MET A 110 16.41 -9.16 12.92
CA MET A 110 17.27 -10.37 13.08
C MET A 110 17.19 -11.00 14.47
N THR A 111 16.75 -10.25 15.47
CA THR A 111 16.54 -10.69 16.85
C THR A 111 15.15 -11.28 17.08
N ALA A 112 14.29 -11.33 16.09
CA ALA A 112 12.95 -11.89 16.25
C ALA A 112 13.03 -13.41 16.40
N THR A 113 12.38 -13.91 17.45
CA THR A 113 12.28 -15.35 17.80
C THR A 113 10.82 -15.82 17.68
N ALA A 114 10.58 -17.11 17.77
CA ALA A 114 9.22 -17.67 17.71
C ALA A 114 8.29 -17.14 18.81
N ASP A 115 8.86 -16.73 19.96
CA ASP A 115 8.16 -16.17 21.10
C ASP A 115 8.26 -14.63 21.17
N TYR A 116 8.62 -13.97 20.07
CA TYR A 116 8.86 -12.52 20.01
C TYR A 116 7.70 -11.69 20.55
N PHE A 117 6.47 -12.13 20.35
CA PHE A 117 5.25 -11.48 20.85
C PHE A 117 4.73 -12.08 22.17
N THR A 118 5.56 -12.86 22.88
CA THR A 118 5.20 -13.44 24.17
C THR A 118 5.79 -12.59 25.30
N VAL A 119 4.98 -12.29 26.31
CA VAL A 119 5.37 -11.60 27.54
C VAL A 119 4.85 -12.40 28.73
N ASN A 120 5.70 -12.75 29.68
CA ASN A 120 5.37 -13.57 30.86
C ASN A 120 4.64 -14.88 30.51
N GLY A 121 5.06 -15.55 29.43
CA GLY A 121 4.49 -16.83 28.98
C GLY A 121 3.12 -16.72 28.29
N LYS A 122 2.66 -15.49 27.97
CA LYS A 122 1.39 -15.25 27.28
C LYS A 122 1.62 -14.42 26.03
N ASN A 123 0.93 -14.75 24.95
CA ASN A 123 0.95 -13.94 23.74
C ASN A 123 0.29 -12.59 23.99
N LEU A 124 0.90 -11.51 23.48
CA LEU A 124 0.30 -10.18 23.47
C LEU A 124 -1.02 -10.21 22.71
N GLY A 125 -2.00 -9.47 23.19
CA GLY A 125 -3.21 -9.19 22.41
C GLY A 125 -2.88 -8.39 21.15
N PHE A 126 -3.71 -8.50 20.09
CA PHE A 126 -3.46 -7.85 18.80
C PHE A 126 -3.21 -6.33 18.91
N VAL A 127 -4.04 -5.63 19.69
CA VAL A 127 -3.90 -4.18 19.90
C VAL A 127 -2.62 -3.85 20.66
N GLU A 128 -2.29 -4.64 21.69
CA GLU A 128 -1.07 -4.48 22.49
C GLU A 128 0.18 -4.73 21.62
N ALA A 129 0.15 -5.77 20.77
CA ALA A 129 1.22 -6.07 19.85
C ALA A 129 1.46 -4.92 18.84
N ILE A 130 0.39 -4.38 18.23
CA ILE A 130 0.48 -3.24 17.29
C ILE A 130 1.11 -2.01 17.93
N LEU A 131 0.81 -1.76 19.21
CA LEU A 131 1.30 -0.59 19.94
C LEU A 131 2.70 -0.76 20.49
N SER A 132 3.19 -1.96 20.52
CA SER A 132 4.54 -2.25 20.96
C SER A 132 5.54 -1.96 19.83
N GLY A 133 6.76 -1.55 20.15
CA GLY A 133 7.85 -1.46 19.18
C GLY A 133 8.19 -2.80 18.52
N LYS A 134 7.70 -3.90 19.04
CA LYS A 134 7.89 -5.25 18.48
C LYS A 134 7.19 -5.46 17.15
N SER A 135 6.11 -4.71 16.87
CA SER A 135 5.37 -4.80 15.60
C SER A 135 6.03 -4.02 14.45
N VAL A 136 7.08 -3.27 14.74
CA VAL A 136 7.80 -2.47 13.72
C VAL A 136 8.81 -3.37 13.03
N GLY A 137 8.59 -3.60 11.73
CA GLY A 137 9.55 -4.30 10.87
C GLY A 137 10.73 -3.41 10.48
N THR A 138 11.76 -4.02 9.92
CA THR A 138 12.88 -3.28 9.32
C THR A 138 12.39 -2.59 8.06
N PRO A 139 12.44 -1.25 7.96
CA PRO A 139 11.91 -0.50 6.82
C PRO A 139 12.65 -0.82 5.52
N GLY A 140 11.91 -0.99 4.43
CA GLY A 140 12.46 -1.28 3.12
C GLY A 140 12.17 -0.24 2.03
N ALA A 141 11.24 0.71 2.29
CA ALA A 141 10.79 1.65 1.27
C ALA A 141 11.91 2.47 0.63
N ILE A 142 12.78 3.07 1.44
CA ILE A 142 13.90 3.91 0.94
C ILE A 142 14.91 3.06 0.18
N ALA A 143 15.23 1.86 0.66
CA ALA A 143 16.13 0.94 -0.04
C ALA A 143 15.56 0.53 -1.41
N LEU A 144 14.26 0.24 -1.47
CA LEU A 144 13.54 -0.06 -2.69
C LEU A 144 13.62 1.10 -3.68
N TYR A 145 13.33 2.33 -3.22
CA TYR A 145 13.38 3.51 -4.09
C TYR A 145 14.80 3.75 -4.62
N LYS A 146 15.79 3.63 -3.76
CA LYS A 146 17.18 3.79 -4.14
C LYS A 146 17.58 2.79 -5.25
N ALA A 147 17.23 1.51 -5.07
CA ALA A 147 17.53 0.47 -6.05
C ALA A 147 16.78 0.68 -7.37
N ALA A 148 15.51 1.11 -7.30
CA ALA A 148 14.71 1.39 -8.50
C ALA A 148 15.20 2.64 -9.22
N HIS A 149 15.54 3.70 -8.47
CA HIS A 149 16.07 4.95 -9.02
C HIS A 149 17.44 4.73 -9.68
N GLU A 150 18.36 3.98 -9.09
CA GLU A 150 19.66 3.65 -9.69
C GLU A 150 19.52 2.96 -11.04
N LYS A 151 18.45 2.18 -11.22
CA LYS A 151 18.24 1.44 -12.46
C LYS A 151 17.42 2.21 -13.51
N PHE A 152 16.44 3.00 -13.09
CA PHE A 152 15.44 3.59 -13.97
C PHE A 152 15.24 5.10 -13.76
N GLY A 153 15.76 5.69 -12.69
CA GLY A 153 15.67 7.11 -12.41
C GLY A 153 16.37 7.96 -13.47
N LYS A 154 15.89 9.16 -13.66
CA LYS A 154 16.44 10.16 -14.59
C LYS A 154 16.71 11.50 -13.94
N LEU A 155 15.97 11.81 -12.88
CA LEU A 155 16.18 13.04 -12.11
C LEU A 155 17.29 12.85 -11.06
N PRO A 156 17.89 13.92 -10.55
CA PRO A 156 18.69 13.84 -9.35
C PRO A 156 17.87 13.26 -8.19
N TRP A 157 18.44 12.34 -7.42
CA TRP A 157 17.75 11.64 -6.32
C TRP A 157 16.99 12.57 -5.38
N GLY A 158 17.59 13.74 -5.02
CA GLY A 158 16.94 14.70 -4.12
C GLY A 158 15.67 15.33 -4.70
N ALA A 159 15.62 15.51 -6.02
CA ALA A 159 14.48 16.16 -6.69
C ALA A 159 13.17 15.38 -6.55
N ASP A 160 13.25 14.06 -6.36
CA ASP A 160 12.06 13.22 -6.13
C ASP A 160 11.37 13.53 -4.78
N PHE A 161 12.04 14.21 -3.87
CA PHE A 161 11.51 14.54 -2.55
C PHE A 161 11.08 16.02 -2.41
N ASP A 162 11.42 16.88 -3.36
CA ASP A 162 11.21 18.34 -3.26
C ASP A 162 9.74 18.71 -2.99
N ALA A 163 8.80 18.04 -3.65
CA ALA A 163 7.37 18.30 -3.44
C ALA A 163 6.91 17.93 -2.02
N ALA A 164 7.41 16.83 -1.47
CA ALA A 164 7.11 16.40 -0.11
C ALA A 164 7.75 17.33 0.92
N ILE A 165 9.02 17.73 0.71
CA ILE A 165 9.74 18.69 1.57
C ILE A 165 8.97 20.00 1.63
N LYS A 166 8.60 20.54 0.47
CA LYS A 166 7.79 21.76 0.40
C LYS A 166 6.49 21.66 1.19
N LEU A 167 5.75 20.56 1.03
CA LEU A 167 4.52 20.34 1.79
C LEU A 167 4.75 20.17 3.29
N ALA A 168 5.89 19.61 3.70
CA ALA A 168 6.26 19.50 5.10
C ALA A 168 6.56 20.89 5.71
N ASP A 169 7.26 21.75 4.98
CA ASP A 169 7.64 23.09 5.44
C ASP A 169 6.46 24.05 5.46
N GLU A 170 5.63 24.03 4.41
CA GLU A 170 4.50 24.95 4.26
C GLU A 170 3.23 24.47 5.00
N GLY A 171 3.16 23.18 5.34
CA GLY A 171 1.94 22.50 5.80
C GLY A 171 0.96 22.24 4.65
N PHE A 172 -0.07 21.47 4.93
CA PHE A 172 -1.10 21.10 3.95
C PHE A 172 -2.49 21.01 4.58
N ILE A 173 -3.51 21.15 3.75
CA ILE A 173 -4.90 21.05 4.21
C ILE A 173 -5.26 19.57 4.40
N VAL A 174 -5.84 19.28 5.57
CA VAL A 174 -6.31 17.94 5.94
C VAL A 174 -7.42 17.49 5.00
N SER A 175 -7.19 16.33 4.36
CA SER A 175 -8.14 15.72 3.44
C SER A 175 -9.32 15.05 4.18
N PRO A 176 -10.47 14.84 3.51
CA PRO A 176 -11.57 14.05 4.08
C PRO A 176 -11.12 12.64 4.50
N ARG A 177 -10.22 12.03 3.75
CA ARG A 177 -9.73 10.69 4.03
C ARG A 177 -8.87 10.67 5.30
N LEU A 178 -7.94 11.60 5.44
CA LEU A 178 -7.12 11.72 6.65
C LEU A 178 -8.01 12.04 7.86
N ALA A 179 -8.91 13.02 7.75
CA ALA A 179 -9.83 13.36 8.84
C ALA A 179 -10.67 12.17 9.31
N ASN A 180 -11.22 11.39 8.37
CA ASN A 180 -11.99 10.19 8.70
C ASN A 180 -11.15 9.13 9.42
N SER A 181 -9.86 9.01 9.08
CA SER A 181 -8.96 8.06 9.74
C SER A 181 -8.61 8.46 11.17
N LEU A 182 -8.72 9.75 11.49
CA LEU A 182 -8.45 10.32 12.83
C LEU A 182 -9.70 10.35 13.73
N SER A 183 -10.74 9.61 13.39
CA SER A 183 -11.99 9.57 14.13
C SER A 183 -11.81 9.29 15.62
N ALA A 184 -12.86 9.56 16.42
CA ALA A 184 -12.86 9.40 17.88
C ALA A 184 -12.35 8.03 18.38
N ARG A 185 -12.49 6.97 17.58
CA ARG A 185 -11.95 5.64 17.89
C ARG A 185 -10.42 5.64 18.03
N PHE A 186 -9.72 6.44 17.23
CA PHE A 186 -8.27 6.56 17.30
C PHE A 186 -7.84 7.62 18.33
N GLN A 187 -8.65 8.65 18.56
CA GLN A 187 -8.38 9.67 19.56
C GLN A 187 -8.38 9.12 20.98
N SER A 188 -9.38 8.29 21.34
CA SER A 188 -9.45 7.63 22.65
C SER A 188 -8.56 6.38 22.73
N GLY A 189 -8.01 5.94 21.63
CA GLY A 189 -7.17 4.77 21.48
C GLY A 189 -5.68 5.08 21.65
N PRO A 190 -4.87 4.17 21.15
CA PRO A 190 -3.42 4.19 21.31
C PRO A 190 -2.72 5.42 20.77
N LEU A 191 -3.18 5.96 19.64
CA LEU A 191 -2.57 7.14 19.01
C LEU A 191 -2.64 8.37 19.90
N GLY A 192 -3.78 8.58 20.58
CA GLY A 192 -3.95 9.68 21.51
C GLY A 192 -3.15 9.55 22.80
N LYS A 193 -2.67 8.34 23.13
CA LYS A 193 -1.84 8.09 24.31
C LYS A 193 -0.37 8.39 24.10
N ASN A 194 0.11 8.40 22.84
CA ASN A 194 1.49 8.78 22.54
C ASN A 194 1.58 10.30 22.45
N PRO A 195 2.39 10.98 23.30
CA PRO A 195 2.43 12.44 23.37
C PRO A 195 2.80 13.10 22.03
N ALA A 196 3.76 12.57 21.28
CA ALA A 196 4.18 13.13 20.00
C ALA A 196 3.08 12.99 18.94
N THR A 197 2.43 11.82 18.86
CA THR A 197 1.31 11.58 17.95
C THR A 197 0.10 12.44 18.33
N ALA A 198 -0.18 12.56 19.64
CA ALA A 198 -1.27 13.37 20.12
C ALA A 198 -1.07 14.86 19.81
N ALA A 199 0.14 15.38 20.00
CA ALA A 199 0.46 16.77 19.68
C ALA A 199 0.27 17.08 18.19
N TYR A 200 0.57 16.11 17.31
CA TYR A 200 0.50 16.30 15.87
C TYR A 200 -0.93 16.13 15.33
N PHE A 201 -1.61 15.04 15.68
CA PHE A 201 -2.91 14.68 15.09
C PHE A 201 -4.13 15.12 15.92
N PHE A 202 -3.92 15.45 17.18
CA PHE A 202 -4.97 15.86 18.13
C PHE A 202 -4.63 17.17 18.84
N PRO A 203 -4.27 18.23 18.10
CA PRO A 203 -3.93 19.51 18.72
C PRO A 203 -5.13 20.02 19.57
N ASN A 204 -4.82 20.53 20.76
CA ASN A 204 -5.83 20.99 21.72
C ASN A 204 -6.85 19.92 22.13
N GLY A 205 -6.47 18.64 22.08
CA GLY A 205 -7.30 17.51 22.48
C GLY A 205 -8.41 17.12 21.51
N ARG A 206 -8.44 17.66 20.28
CA ARG A 206 -9.37 17.25 19.21
C ARG A 206 -8.63 16.70 18.00
N ALA A 207 -9.25 15.75 17.32
CA ALA A 207 -8.74 15.28 16.04
C ALA A 207 -8.75 16.41 15.00
N LEU A 208 -7.75 16.39 14.12
CA LEU A 208 -7.76 17.24 12.93
C LEU A 208 -9.00 16.93 12.08
N VAL A 209 -9.63 17.94 11.56
CA VAL A 209 -10.81 17.84 10.68
C VAL A 209 -10.49 18.37 9.29
N VAL A 210 -11.37 18.10 8.34
CA VAL A 210 -11.26 18.62 6.97
C VAL A 210 -11.11 20.14 7.00
N GLY A 211 -10.08 20.65 6.33
CA GLY A 211 -9.80 22.09 6.25
C GLY A 211 -8.80 22.61 7.27
N ASP A 212 -8.47 21.85 8.31
CA ASP A 212 -7.34 22.20 9.18
C ASP A 212 -6.02 22.15 8.37
N LYS A 213 -5.03 22.88 8.84
CA LYS A 213 -3.70 22.90 8.24
C LYS A 213 -2.67 22.27 9.18
#